data_d8f91e4ab710f3d9ec66dfc6084001ee
#
_entry.id   d8f91e4ab710f3d9ec66dfc6084001ee
#
_cell.length_a   1.000
_cell.length_b   1.000
_cell.length_c   1.000
_cell.angle_alpha   90.00
_cell.angle_beta   90.00
_cell.angle_gamma   90.00
#
_symmetry.space_group_name_H-M   'P 1'
#
loop_
_entity.id
_entity.type
_entity.pdbx_description
1 polymer ?
#
loop_
_entity_poly.entity_id
_entity_poly.type
_entity_poly.pdbx_seq_one_letter_code
_entity_poly.pdbx_strand_id
1 'polypeptide(L)'
;MLSDKEIICPNNLLNVAHKKKGAVVGIVNAGKPLPMLSVMDAVHENLIIPILIGDKNDIQKCADDLKFDISKFEIIHEPVENNTAKIAAKLASEGKIKIIVKGHIHTDILMKEVLKREYNLLGKTRLSHIWHMTLDKEDSPLIITDGALNVMPNVKTK
;
A
#
# COMPACT_ATOMS: atom_id res chain seq x y z
N MET A 1 24.59 1.12 2.58
CA MET A 1 23.48 1.51 3.49
C MET A 1 23.17 2.96 3.20
N LEU A 2 21.89 3.31 3.07
CA LEU A 2 21.51 4.67 2.70
C LEU A 2 21.44 5.60 3.90
N SER A 3 21.09 5.11 5.08
CA SER A 3 21.10 5.86 6.34
C SER A 3 20.97 4.88 7.51
N ASP A 4 21.65 5.17 8.62
CA ASP A 4 21.47 4.49 9.91
C ASP A 4 20.47 5.23 10.82
N LYS A 5 19.85 6.31 10.29
CA LYS A 5 18.85 7.07 11.03
C LYS A 5 17.50 6.38 10.97
N GLU A 6 16.77 6.47 12.07
CA GLU A 6 15.38 6.04 12.14
C GLU A 6 14.54 6.77 11.07
N ILE A 7 13.71 6.01 10.36
CA ILE A 7 12.79 6.57 9.36
C ILE A 7 11.59 7.14 10.12
N ILE A 8 11.48 8.45 10.12
CA ILE A 8 10.38 9.16 10.78
C ILE A 8 9.45 9.74 9.71
N CYS A 9 8.16 9.46 9.81
CA CYS A 9 7.18 10.09 8.94
C CYS A 9 7.09 11.60 9.22
N PRO A 10 7.15 12.46 8.19
CA PRO A 10 7.08 13.91 8.39
C PRO A 10 5.77 14.33 9.08
N ASN A 11 5.88 15.14 10.14
CA ASN A 11 4.75 15.60 10.94
C ASN A 11 3.69 16.34 10.13
N ASN A 12 4.07 17.10 9.10
CA ASN A 12 3.14 17.79 8.21
C ASN A 12 2.24 16.80 7.45
N LEU A 13 2.76 15.66 7.01
CA LEU A 13 1.97 14.60 6.35
C LEU A 13 1.03 13.91 7.35
N LEU A 14 1.56 13.51 8.52
CA LEU A 14 0.75 12.91 9.58
C LEU A 14 -0.40 13.81 10.01
N ASN A 15 -0.13 15.09 10.25
CA ASN A 15 -1.15 16.08 10.64
C ASN A 15 -2.25 16.24 9.57
N VAL A 16 -1.93 16.13 8.30
CA VAL A 16 -2.95 16.16 7.23
C VAL A 16 -3.73 14.85 7.19
N ALA A 17 -3.05 13.71 7.34
CA ALA A 17 -3.67 12.40 7.32
C ALA A 17 -4.63 12.20 8.50
N HIS A 18 -4.25 12.61 9.72
CA HIS A 18 -5.08 12.52 10.92
C HIS A 18 -6.38 13.33 10.86
N LYS A 19 -6.47 14.35 9.98
CA LYS A 19 -7.72 15.08 9.73
C LYS A 19 -8.74 14.27 8.91
N LYS A 20 -8.34 13.12 8.38
CA LYS A 20 -9.19 12.23 7.59
C LYS A 20 -9.57 11.00 8.42
N LYS A 21 -10.70 10.39 8.09
CA LYS A 21 -11.02 9.07 8.65
C LYS A 21 -10.05 8.04 8.04
N GLY A 22 -9.67 7.05 8.84
CA GLY A 22 -8.86 5.93 8.38
C GLY A 22 -9.47 5.27 7.14
N ALA A 23 -8.66 5.05 6.13
CA ALA A 23 -9.09 4.43 4.88
C ALA A 23 -9.14 2.90 5.03
N VAL A 24 -10.13 2.25 4.43
CA VAL A 24 -10.12 0.79 4.27
C VAL A 24 -9.12 0.42 3.18
N VAL A 25 -8.15 -0.43 3.52
CA VAL A 25 -6.97 -0.72 2.70
C VAL A 25 -6.78 -2.22 2.53
N GLY A 26 -6.64 -2.69 1.31
CA GLY A 26 -6.29 -4.08 1.02
C GLY A 26 -4.76 -4.28 1.01
N ILE A 27 -4.26 -5.12 1.90
CA ILE A 27 -2.84 -5.49 1.97
C ILE A 27 -2.63 -6.78 1.18
N VAL A 28 -2.00 -6.66 0.02
CA VAL A 28 -1.90 -7.78 -0.93
C VAL A 28 -0.69 -8.65 -0.61
N ASN A 29 -0.95 -9.94 -0.42
CA ASN A 29 0.04 -10.93 0.00
C ASN A 29 0.75 -10.50 1.29
N ALA A 30 -0.05 -10.28 2.35
CA ALA A 30 0.40 -10.00 3.70
C ALA A 30 1.10 -11.23 4.31
N GLY A 31 1.65 -11.13 5.51
CA GLY A 31 2.27 -12.27 6.22
C GLY A 31 3.79 -12.30 6.12
N LYS A 32 4.43 -11.20 5.70
CA LYS A 32 5.88 -11.02 5.81
C LYS A 32 6.19 -9.83 6.73
N PRO A 33 7.35 -9.83 7.44
CA PRO A 33 7.63 -8.87 8.50
C PRO A 33 7.55 -7.41 8.05
N LEU A 34 8.20 -7.05 6.94
CA LEU A 34 8.28 -5.66 6.52
C LEU A 34 6.91 -5.03 6.16
N PRO A 35 6.05 -5.67 5.32
CA PRO A 35 4.70 -5.18 5.10
C PRO A 35 3.86 -5.11 6.37
N MET A 36 3.94 -6.13 7.23
CA MET A 36 3.14 -6.18 8.45
C MET A 36 3.55 -5.12 9.48
N LEU A 37 4.85 -4.80 9.59
CA LEU A 37 5.33 -3.68 10.39
C LEU A 37 4.74 -2.35 9.92
N SER A 38 4.80 -2.08 8.61
CA SER A 38 4.22 -0.85 8.04
C SER A 38 2.71 -0.76 8.25
N VAL A 39 2.00 -1.90 8.19
CA VAL A 39 0.57 -1.96 8.50
C VAL A 39 0.31 -1.67 9.98
N MET A 40 1.10 -2.26 10.87
CA MET A 40 1.01 -2.04 12.31
C MET A 40 1.18 -0.56 12.66
N ASP A 41 2.22 0.08 12.12
CA ASP A 41 2.48 1.51 12.34
C ASP A 41 1.32 2.37 11.84
N ALA A 42 0.82 2.11 10.62
CA ALA A 42 -0.30 2.86 10.05
C ALA A 42 -1.61 2.65 10.82
N VAL A 43 -1.82 1.48 11.43
CA VAL A 43 -2.96 1.19 12.31
C VAL A 43 -2.82 1.93 13.65
N HIS A 44 -1.64 1.93 14.25
CA HIS A 44 -1.38 2.66 15.49
C HIS A 44 -1.62 4.16 15.33
N GLU A 45 -1.27 4.70 14.16
CA GLU A 45 -1.55 6.09 13.79
C GLU A 45 -3.00 6.33 13.36
N ASN A 46 -3.88 5.32 13.39
CA ASN A 46 -5.28 5.39 12.96
C ASN A 46 -5.47 5.86 11.49
N LEU A 47 -4.50 5.62 10.65
CA LEU A 47 -4.52 6.02 9.23
C LEU A 47 -5.30 5.04 8.37
N ILE A 48 -5.30 3.75 8.73
CA ILE A 48 -5.90 2.69 7.92
C ILE A 48 -6.74 1.71 8.75
N ILE A 49 -7.67 1.06 8.05
CA ILE A 49 -8.38 -0.15 8.49
C ILE A 49 -7.98 -1.24 7.49
N PRO A 50 -7.06 -2.15 7.85
CA PRO A 50 -6.55 -3.12 6.91
C PRO A 50 -7.50 -4.30 6.68
N ILE A 51 -7.59 -4.76 5.43
CA ILE A 51 -8.04 -6.10 5.05
C ILE A 51 -6.78 -6.86 4.63
N LEU A 52 -6.43 -7.90 5.37
CA LEU A 52 -5.21 -8.68 5.15
C LEU A 52 -5.51 -9.82 4.16
N ILE A 53 -4.87 -9.81 3.00
CA ILE A 53 -5.07 -10.81 1.95
C ILE A 53 -3.80 -11.64 1.81
N GLY A 54 -3.90 -12.96 1.98
CA GLY A 54 -2.74 -13.85 1.92
C GLY A 54 -2.95 -15.16 2.67
N ASP A 55 -1.89 -15.93 2.87
CA ASP A 55 -2.00 -17.14 3.69
C ASP A 55 -2.27 -16.77 5.15
N LYS A 56 -3.40 -17.27 5.68
CA LYS A 56 -3.85 -16.94 7.04
C LYS A 56 -2.84 -17.35 8.10
N ASN A 57 -2.17 -18.49 7.90
CA ASN A 57 -1.20 -18.98 8.89
C ASN A 57 0.06 -18.12 8.89
N ASP A 58 0.54 -17.72 7.73
CA ASP A 58 1.67 -16.79 7.59
C ASP A 58 1.35 -15.43 8.20
N ILE A 59 0.13 -14.91 7.94
CA ILE A 59 -0.34 -13.64 8.50
C ILE A 59 -0.40 -13.72 10.02
N GLN A 60 -1.02 -14.77 10.57
CA GLN A 60 -1.14 -14.94 12.02
C GLN A 60 0.23 -15.08 12.68
N LYS A 61 1.08 -15.96 12.16
CA LYS A 61 2.44 -16.14 12.67
C LYS A 61 3.22 -14.83 12.69
N CYS A 62 3.18 -14.08 11.59
CA CYS A 62 3.88 -12.81 11.50
C CYS A 62 3.32 -11.77 12.49
N ALA A 63 2.00 -11.73 12.68
CA ALA A 63 1.37 -10.85 13.67
C ALA A 63 1.77 -11.21 15.11
N ASP A 64 1.82 -12.51 15.44
CA ASP A 64 2.25 -13.00 16.75
C ASP A 64 3.72 -12.64 17.02
N ASP A 65 4.60 -12.84 16.04
CA ASP A 65 6.02 -12.48 16.12
C ASP A 65 6.22 -10.97 16.36
N LEU A 66 5.37 -10.14 15.77
CA LEU A 66 5.36 -8.68 15.93
C LEU A 66 4.55 -8.20 17.14
N LYS A 67 3.88 -9.08 17.86
CA LYS A 67 2.94 -8.76 18.94
C LYS A 67 1.84 -7.78 18.49
N PHE A 68 1.39 -7.92 17.24
CA PHE A 68 0.37 -7.09 16.61
C PHE A 68 -0.99 -7.79 16.69
N ASP A 69 -1.92 -7.23 17.47
CA ASP A 69 -3.30 -7.75 17.56
C ASP A 69 -4.08 -7.47 16.29
N ILE A 70 -4.30 -8.51 15.52
CA ILE A 70 -5.07 -8.47 14.25
C ILE A 70 -6.48 -9.03 14.38
N SER A 71 -6.94 -9.38 15.60
CA SER A 71 -8.23 -10.06 15.85
C SER A 71 -9.45 -9.31 15.32
N LYS A 72 -9.38 -7.98 15.21
CA LYS A 72 -10.45 -7.10 14.72
C LYS A 72 -10.38 -6.78 13.22
N PHE A 73 -9.40 -7.33 12.50
CA PHE A 73 -9.26 -7.08 11.08
C PHE A 73 -9.74 -8.26 10.25
N GLU A 74 -10.29 -7.96 9.09
CA GLU A 74 -10.69 -8.98 8.13
C GLU A 74 -9.45 -9.63 7.52
N ILE A 75 -9.42 -10.96 7.50
CA ILE A 75 -8.39 -11.76 6.85
C ILE A 75 -9.06 -12.57 5.74
N ILE A 76 -8.62 -12.35 4.52
CA ILE A 76 -9.03 -13.14 3.35
C ILE A 76 -7.93 -14.15 3.07
N HIS A 77 -8.20 -15.42 3.39
CA HIS A 77 -7.23 -16.50 3.16
C HIS A 77 -7.08 -16.81 1.67
N GLU A 78 -5.90 -16.57 1.14
CA GLU A 78 -5.51 -16.93 -0.22
C GLU A 78 -3.99 -17.16 -0.28
N PRO A 79 -3.54 -18.42 -0.38
CA PRO A 79 -2.11 -18.75 -0.39
C PRO A 79 -1.44 -18.52 -1.74
N VAL A 80 -2.21 -18.37 -2.82
CA VAL A 80 -1.66 -18.20 -4.18
C VAL A 80 -1.48 -16.73 -4.51
N GLU A 81 -0.25 -16.31 -4.72
CA GLU A 81 0.13 -14.91 -4.97
C GLU A 81 -0.72 -14.21 -6.05
N ASN A 82 -0.89 -14.86 -7.20
CA ASN A 82 -1.70 -14.30 -8.31
C ASN A 82 -3.16 -14.06 -7.91
N ASN A 83 -3.71 -14.90 -7.07
CA ASN A 83 -5.10 -14.75 -6.62
C ASN A 83 -5.26 -13.65 -5.60
N THR A 84 -4.25 -13.38 -4.76
CA THR A 84 -4.29 -12.24 -3.83
C THR A 84 -4.43 -10.91 -4.58
N ALA A 85 -3.75 -10.76 -5.72
CA ALA A 85 -3.88 -9.59 -6.60
C ALA A 85 -5.29 -9.46 -7.19
N LYS A 86 -5.89 -10.58 -7.64
CA LYS A 86 -7.26 -10.60 -8.17
C LYS A 86 -8.28 -10.17 -7.11
N ILE A 87 -8.14 -10.70 -5.88
CA ILE A 87 -9.01 -10.34 -4.76
C ILE A 87 -8.93 -8.84 -4.48
N ALA A 88 -7.72 -8.30 -4.37
CA ALA A 88 -7.51 -6.88 -4.13
C ALA A 88 -8.10 -5.99 -5.23
N ALA A 89 -7.87 -6.34 -6.50
CA ALA A 89 -8.43 -5.61 -7.64
C ALA A 89 -9.97 -5.65 -7.62
N LYS A 90 -10.57 -6.80 -7.30
CA LYS A 90 -12.03 -6.96 -7.16
C LYS A 90 -12.57 -6.09 -6.01
N LEU A 91 -11.98 -6.16 -4.82
CA LEU A 91 -12.40 -5.35 -3.67
C LEU A 91 -12.32 -3.85 -3.97
N ALA A 92 -11.28 -3.42 -4.70
CA ALA A 92 -11.14 -2.03 -5.13
C ALA A 92 -12.23 -1.64 -6.14
N SER A 93 -12.53 -2.50 -7.13
CA SER A 93 -13.59 -2.25 -8.12
C SER A 93 -14.99 -2.18 -7.49
N GLU A 94 -15.23 -2.95 -6.43
CA GLU A 94 -16.47 -2.92 -5.65
C GLU A 94 -16.52 -1.75 -4.64
N GLY A 95 -15.46 -0.95 -4.55
CA GLY A 95 -15.36 0.18 -3.62
C GLY A 95 -15.21 -0.21 -2.15
N LYS A 96 -14.96 -1.49 -1.85
CA LYS A 96 -14.76 -2.00 -0.49
C LYS A 96 -13.44 -1.54 0.11
N ILE A 97 -12.42 -1.37 -0.70
CA ILE A 97 -11.15 -0.77 -0.33
C ILE A 97 -10.90 0.49 -1.15
N LYS A 98 -10.21 1.45 -0.54
CA LYS A 98 -9.83 2.72 -1.18
C LYS A 98 -8.39 2.75 -1.66
N ILE A 99 -7.56 1.90 -1.08
CA ILE A 99 -6.13 1.82 -1.33
C ILE A 99 -5.74 0.36 -1.44
N ILE A 100 -4.89 0.04 -2.41
CA ILE A 100 -4.21 -1.24 -2.50
C ILE A 100 -2.78 -1.02 -2.06
N VAL A 101 -2.36 -1.75 -1.02
CA VAL A 101 -0.97 -1.74 -0.55
C VAL A 101 -0.30 -3.03 -0.98
N LYS A 102 0.80 -2.88 -1.69
CA LYS A 102 1.65 -3.98 -2.10
C LYS A 102 2.38 -4.55 -0.88
N GLY A 103 2.04 -5.76 -0.48
CA GLY A 103 2.79 -6.55 0.49
C GLY A 103 3.95 -7.29 -0.18
N HIS A 104 4.10 -8.57 0.12
CA HIS A 104 5.16 -9.41 -0.44
C HIS A 104 4.71 -10.09 -1.75
N ILE A 105 4.45 -9.30 -2.76
CA ILE A 105 4.02 -9.75 -4.09
C ILE A 105 4.89 -9.09 -5.17
N HIS A 106 5.09 -9.76 -6.31
CA HIS A 106 5.78 -9.18 -7.45
C HIS A 106 4.96 -8.03 -8.06
N THR A 107 5.64 -6.94 -8.38
CA THR A 107 4.96 -5.71 -8.85
C THR A 107 4.23 -5.91 -10.18
N ASP A 108 4.82 -6.69 -11.08
CA ASP A 108 4.21 -7.03 -12.39
C ASP A 108 2.93 -7.86 -12.23
N ILE A 109 2.88 -8.80 -11.29
CA ILE A 109 1.69 -9.60 -10.97
C ILE A 109 0.57 -8.68 -10.48
N LEU A 110 0.85 -7.83 -9.51
CA LEU A 110 -0.14 -6.89 -8.97
C LEU A 110 -0.64 -5.93 -10.05
N MET A 111 0.28 -5.31 -10.78
CA MET A 111 -0.07 -4.33 -11.81
C MET A 111 -0.84 -4.96 -12.97
N LYS A 112 -0.48 -6.18 -13.40
CA LYS A 112 -1.21 -6.92 -14.43
C LYS A 112 -2.68 -7.13 -14.05
N GLU A 113 -2.98 -7.40 -12.78
CA GLU A 113 -4.35 -7.55 -12.32
C GLU A 113 -5.05 -6.18 -12.21
N VAL A 114 -4.46 -5.22 -11.53
CA VAL A 114 -5.07 -3.89 -11.29
C VAL A 114 -5.38 -3.17 -12.60
N LEU A 115 -4.58 -3.36 -13.65
CA LEU A 115 -4.75 -2.72 -14.95
C LEU A 115 -5.76 -3.42 -15.87
N LYS A 116 -6.35 -4.54 -15.47
CA LYS A 116 -7.39 -5.20 -16.26
C LYS A 116 -8.63 -4.32 -16.40
N ARG A 117 -9.15 -4.25 -17.63
CA ARG A 117 -10.35 -3.44 -17.94
C ARG A 117 -11.60 -3.89 -17.19
N GLU A 118 -11.69 -5.17 -16.85
CA GLU A 118 -12.84 -5.74 -16.15
C GLU A 118 -13.07 -5.12 -14.75
N TYR A 119 -12.01 -4.65 -14.09
CA TYR A 119 -12.12 -4.00 -12.77
C TYR A 119 -12.45 -2.51 -12.85
N ASN A 120 -12.34 -1.91 -14.03
CA ASN A 120 -12.64 -0.49 -14.26
C ASN A 120 -11.95 0.47 -13.27
N LEU A 121 -10.73 0.11 -12.83
CA LEU A 121 -9.93 0.91 -11.89
C LEU A 121 -9.16 2.03 -12.58
N LEU A 122 -8.96 1.90 -13.90
CA LEU A 122 -8.31 2.94 -14.70
C LEU A 122 -9.32 4.00 -15.09
N GLY A 123 -9.07 5.23 -14.69
CA GLY A 123 -9.81 6.39 -15.16
C GLY A 123 -9.46 6.76 -16.62
N LYS A 124 -9.87 7.95 -17.04
CA LYS A 124 -9.51 8.50 -18.35
C LYS A 124 -8.07 9.02 -18.42
N THR A 125 -7.42 9.18 -17.29
CA THR A 125 -6.05 9.66 -17.15
C THR A 125 -5.07 8.49 -17.06
N ARG A 126 -3.82 8.74 -17.41
CA ARG A 126 -2.75 7.75 -17.28
C ARG A 126 -2.42 7.52 -15.81
N LEU A 127 -1.99 6.31 -15.50
CA LEU A 127 -1.41 5.99 -14.21
C LEU A 127 -0.08 6.73 -14.07
N SER A 128 0.13 7.37 -12.93
CA SER A 128 1.37 8.08 -12.61
C SER A 128 2.00 7.49 -11.34
N HIS A 129 3.30 7.66 -11.22
CA HIS A 129 4.08 7.23 -10.07
C HIS A 129 4.66 8.45 -9.37
N ILE A 130 4.50 8.51 -8.04
CA ILE A 130 4.95 9.65 -7.24
C ILE A 130 5.85 9.16 -6.12
N TRP A 131 7.04 9.71 -6.02
CA TRP A 131 7.90 9.62 -4.86
C TRP A 131 7.85 10.92 -4.06
N HIS A 132 7.54 10.81 -2.79
CA HIS A 132 7.67 11.90 -1.82
C HIS A 132 8.93 11.64 -0.99
N MET A 133 9.91 12.49 -1.10
CA MET A 133 11.18 12.38 -0.40
C MET A 133 11.34 13.55 0.56
N THR A 134 11.62 13.25 1.82
CA THR A 134 11.96 14.26 2.83
C THR A 134 13.47 14.27 2.99
N LEU A 135 14.07 15.42 2.74
CA LEU A 135 15.49 15.63 2.97
C LEU A 135 15.72 16.09 4.41
N ASP A 136 16.80 15.63 5.02
CA ASP A 136 17.19 16.08 6.37
C ASP A 136 17.29 17.61 6.39
N LYS A 137 16.61 18.24 7.34
CA LYS A 137 16.66 19.66 7.65
C LYS A 137 16.00 20.62 6.64
N GLU A 138 15.31 20.12 5.64
CA GLU A 138 14.54 20.98 4.74
C GLU A 138 13.04 20.85 5.00
N ASP A 139 12.35 21.98 5.09
CA ASP A 139 10.89 22.02 5.28
C ASP A 139 10.11 21.63 4.01
N SER A 140 10.77 21.63 2.86
CA SER A 140 10.14 21.34 1.57
C SER A 140 10.50 19.96 1.06
N PRO A 141 9.50 19.09 0.79
CA PRO A 141 9.75 17.77 0.23
C PRO A 141 10.16 17.84 -1.23
N LEU A 142 11.02 16.92 -1.66
CA LEU A 142 11.28 16.67 -3.07
C LEU A 142 10.23 15.69 -3.60
N ILE A 143 9.47 16.11 -4.62
CA ILE A 143 8.50 15.28 -5.31
C ILE A 143 9.06 14.87 -6.66
N ILE A 144 9.19 13.54 -6.88
CA ILE A 144 9.62 12.97 -8.16
C ILE A 144 8.45 12.18 -8.75
N THR A 145 8.10 12.45 -10.00
CA THR A 145 7.01 11.77 -10.68
C THR A 145 7.50 11.06 -11.95
N ASP A 146 6.78 10.00 -12.33
CA ASP A 146 6.97 9.27 -13.59
C ASP A 146 8.38 8.72 -13.84
N GLY A 147 9.09 8.39 -12.79
CA GLY A 147 10.40 7.74 -12.91
C GLY A 147 10.37 6.30 -13.41
N ALA A 148 9.20 5.63 -13.43
CA ALA A 148 9.12 4.20 -13.70
C ALA A 148 7.94 3.75 -14.58
N LEU A 149 6.84 4.46 -14.67
CA LEU A 149 5.61 3.96 -15.31
C LEU A 149 5.39 4.48 -16.73
N ASN A 150 5.84 5.66 -17.05
CA ASN A 150 5.65 6.26 -18.35
C ASN A 150 6.97 6.37 -19.09
N VAL A 151 7.01 5.84 -20.32
CA VAL A 151 8.17 6.02 -21.20
C VAL A 151 8.13 7.41 -21.80
N MET A 152 9.23 8.18 -21.63
CA MET A 152 9.39 9.55 -22.14
C MET A 152 8.21 10.46 -21.75
N PRO A 153 7.90 10.62 -20.45
CA PRO A 153 6.80 11.47 -20.03
C PRO A 153 7.07 12.94 -20.39
N ASN A 154 6.05 13.63 -20.83
CA ASN A 154 6.09 15.08 -21.07
C ASN A 154 4.95 15.77 -20.30
N VAL A 155 4.96 17.11 -20.27
CA VAL A 155 3.97 17.91 -19.51
C VAL A 155 2.51 17.60 -19.89
N LYS A 156 2.26 17.23 -21.16
CA LYS A 156 0.90 16.87 -21.64
C LYS A 156 0.46 15.47 -21.21
N THR A 157 1.41 14.60 -20.87
CA THR A 157 1.12 13.20 -20.45
C THR A 157 1.09 13.04 -18.94
N LYS A 158 1.44 14.07 -18.21
CA LYS A 158 1.28 14.20 -16.76
C LYS A 158 -0.03 14.92 -16.42
#